data_e66867d22224e5faa963bb9c261c97d6
#
_entry.id   e66867d22224e5faa963bb9c261c97d6
#
_cell.length_a   1.000
_cell.length_b   1.000
_cell.length_c   1.000
_cell.angle_alpha   90.00
_cell.angle_beta   90.00
_cell.angle_gamma   90.00
#
_symmetry.space_group_name_H-M   'P 1'
#
loop_
_entity.id
_entity.type
_entity.pdbx_description
1 polymer ?
#
loop_
_entity_poly.entity_id
_entity_poly.type
_entity_poly.pdbx_seq_one_letter_code
_entity_poly.pdbx_strand_id
1 'polypeptide(L)'
;MTQGSPRAAARARSGFARAVRAAGRTATALLVQAALAATAAHAAHAIAQYGEPKYPPGFKHFDYVNPDAPKGGTLVLANPNRLTSFDKFNPYTMRGNIAPGIDLLFESLATGSSDEPASAYGLLADDIAVAPDGLSVTFHLNPRARFSNGDPVTAADVKFSFDTLKSRQAAPQFAAYFADIARAVIVDPATVRFEFRRHNRELPLIAGGVPVFSRKWGLRADGTRIPFDQLAFEQPIGSGPYLIERYENGRNITYRRNPAYWGADLPVRVGTHNFERIVYKLYGDGVARLEAFKAGEYDVLVEYIARNWVRRDVGKRFDSGELVKREFRQHNGAGMQGFMLNLRRPQFRDVRVRQALDLAFDFEWLNRQLFYGGYTRLDSYFADTDLQATGTPGPGELKLLEPLRAQLDPAVFGPMVVQPNTNPPGSLRANLLKARALLAAAGWTYRDGALRNAKGEPFTFEILDDAGSAFEPVVIAYQRNLAKLGIDARFRTADFALLQKRLEAFDYDMTTIRLPGVQVPGPEQFARYGSKFADERGSDNVIGLKSPAVDALLAALGAAETREQLLDATHALDRVLMHGYYAIPQWYSTTHRVAYKRTLAYPQTLPLYYSAEGWVVSTWWAKPGN
;
A
#
# COMPACT_ATOMS: atom_id res chain seq x y z
N MET A 1 41.19 -41.72 80.35
CA MET A 1 41.21 -42.96 79.48
C MET A 1 39.84 -43.15 78.92
N THR A 2 39.66 -42.95 77.63
CA THR A 2 38.83 -43.74 76.68
C THR A 2 38.88 -43.06 75.30
N GLN A 3 39.44 -43.77 74.42
CA GLN A 3 39.60 -43.39 73.00
C GLN A 3 38.25 -43.39 72.29
N GLY A 4 37.86 -42.28 71.69
CA GLY A 4 36.71 -42.18 70.75
C GLY A 4 37.16 -42.47 69.36
N SER A 5 36.51 -43.42 68.75
CA SER A 5 36.81 -44.07 67.43
C SER A 5 36.75 -43.11 66.23
N PRO A 6 37.69 -43.17 65.28
CA PRO A 6 37.72 -42.27 64.10
C PRO A 6 36.73 -42.64 62.98
N ARG A 7 35.82 -43.60 63.17
CA ARG A 7 34.87 -44.05 62.12
C ARG A 7 33.60 -43.21 61.95
N ALA A 8 33.23 -42.37 62.93
CA ALA A 8 32.03 -41.55 62.82
C ALA A 8 32.22 -40.28 61.96
N ALA A 9 33.42 -39.71 61.92
CA ALA A 9 33.71 -38.47 61.15
C ALA A 9 33.80 -38.68 59.62
N ALA A 10 34.15 -39.89 59.20
CA ALA A 10 34.25 -40.24 57.75
C ALA A 10 32.89 -40.45 57.10
N ARG A 11 31.88 -40.95 57.81
CA ARG A 11 30.51 -41.12 57.28
C ARG A 11 29.73 -39.80 57.12
N ALA A 12 29.94 -38.82 57.98
CA ALA A 12 29.30 -37.52 57.89
C ALA A 12 29.83 -36.69 56.69
N ARG A 13 31.12 -36.76 56.37
CA ARG A 13 31.72 -36.07 55.23
C ARG A 13 31.33 -36.68 53.86
N SER A 14 31.08 -37.99 53.76
CA SER A 14 30.65 -38.63 52.53
C SER A 14 29.18 -38.39 52.20
N GLY A 15 28.30 -38.19 53.18
CA GLY A 15 26.89 -37.84 53.02
C GLY A 15 26.72 -36.41 52.53
N PHE A 16 27.49 -35.46 53.09
CA PHE A 16 27.41 -34.05 52.66
C PHE A 16 27.93 -33.82 51.25
N ALA A 17 29.02 -34.50 50.86
CA ALA A 17 29.57 -34.42 49.50
C ALA A 17 28.65 -35.05 48.44
N ARG A 18 27.87 -36.08 48.80
CA ARG A 18 26.84 -36.66 47.90
C ARG A 18 25.60 -35.79 47.76
N ALA A 19 25.14 -35.15 48.83
CA ALA A 19 24.01 -34.23 48.80
C ALA A 19 24.32 -32.95 48.02
N VAL A 20 25.51 -32.39 48.12
CA VAL A 20 25.94 -31.21 47.34
C VAL A 20 26.10 -31.53 45.86
N ARG A 21 26.58 -32.72 45.51
CA ARG A 21 26.68 -33.19 44.09
C ARG A 21 25.31 -33.51 43.49
N ALA A 22 24.35 -34.00 44.26
CA ALA A 22 22.98 -34.23 43.80
C ALA A 22 22.22 -32.91 43.61
N ALA A 23 22.35 -31.95 44.51
CA ALA A 23 21.75 -30.60 44.41
C ALA A 23 22.35 -29.78 43.24
N GLY A 24 23.68 -29.92 42.99
CA GLY A 24 24.33 -29.29 41.82
C GLY A 24 23.85 -29.86 40.48
N ARG A 25 23.61 -31.17 40.41
CA ARG A 25 23.12 -31.84 39.17
C ARG A 25 21.65 -31.52 38.87
N THR A 26 20.79 -31.37 39.91
CA THR A 26 19.40 -30.94 39.76
C THR A 26 19.30 -29.47 39.39
N ALA A 27 20.13 -28.60 39.97
CA ALA A 27 20.18 -27.18 39.61
C ALA A 27 20.67 -26.97 38.16
N THR A 28 21.69 -27.73 37.73
CA THR A 28 22.17 -27.64 36.34
C THR A 28 21.16 -28.24 35.35
N ALA A 29 20.44 -29.31 35.68
CA ALA A 29 19.37 -29.86 34.88
C ALA A 29 18.15 -28.90 34.75
N LEU A 30 17.78 -28.21 35.84
CA LEU A 30 16.72 -27.19 35.86
C LEU A 30 17.13 -25.94 35.07
N LEU A 31 18.39 -25.50 35.15
CA LEU A 31 18.91 -24.39 34.35
C LEU A 31 19.01 -24.74 32.84
N VAL A 32 19.36 -25.96 32.50
CA VAL A 32 19.37 -26.46 31.10
C VAL A 32 17.93 -26.62 30.58
N GLN A 33 16.99 -27.10 31.39
CA GLN A 33 15.57 -27.15 31.00
C GLN A 33 14.93 -25.75 30.93
N ALA A 34 15.29 -24.82 31.80
CA ALA A 34 14.84 -23.42 31.71
C ALA A 34 15.46 -22.70 30.50
N ALA A 35 16.72 -23.00 30.15
CA ALA A 35 17.37 -22.47 28.94
C ALA A 35 16.78 -23.07 27.65
N LEU A 36 16.33 -24.33 27.67
CA LEU A 36 15.62 -24.98 26.56
C LEU A 36 14.15 -24.55 26.47
N ALA A 37 13.51 -24.15 27.56
CA ALA A 37 12.15 -23.59 27.55
C ALA A 37 12.12 -22.10 27.13
N ALA A 38 13.25 -21.37 27.21
CA ALA A 38 13.32 -19.96 26.85
C ALA A 38 13.52 -19.71 25.34
N THR A 39 13.55 -20.77 24.48
CA THR A 39 13.81 -20.62 23.04
C THR A 39 12.80 -21.34 22.15
N ALA A 40 11.58 -21.59 22.62
CA ALA A 40 10.52 -21.94 21.70
C ALA A 40 9.96 -20.65 21.07
N ALA A 41 10.72 -20.07 20.12
CA ALA A 41 10.10 -19.29 19.06
C ALA A 41 9.09 -20.23 18.40
N HIS A 42 7.79 -19.92 18.50
CA HIS A 42 6.78 -20.76 17.85
C HIS A 42 7.01 -20.67 16.34
N ALA A 43 7.45 -21.78 15.78
CA ALA A 43 7.50 -21.99 14.34
C ALA A 43 6.07 -21.84 13.78
N ALA A 44 5.88 -20.95 12.82
CA ALA A 44 4.57 -20.62 12.29
C ALA A 44 4.56 -20.63 10.75
N HIS A 45 3.47 -21.11 10.16
CA HIS A 45 3.24 -21.09 8.71
C HIS A 45 2.94 -19.67 8.18
N ALA A 46 2.68 -18.71 9.06
CA ALA A 46 2.28 -17.34 8.74
C ALA A 46 2.65 -16.37 9.87
N ILE A 47 2.67 -15.09 9.54
CA ILE A 47 2.84 -13.97 10.47
C ILE A 47 1.72 -12.96 10.25
N ALA A 48 1.25 -12.34 11.34
CA ALA A 48 0.32 -11.21 11.30
C ALA A 48 0.89 -10.07 12.17
N GLN A 49 0.66 -8.84 11.73
CA GLN A 49 1.07 -7.66 12.50
C GLN A 49 0.24 -7.51 13.78
N TYR A 50 -1.04 -7.86 13.70
CA TYR A 50 -2.00 -7.85 14.81
C TYR A 50 -2.86 -9.09 14.76
N GLY A 51 -3.11 -9.72 15.92
CA GLY A 51 -3.95 -10.91 16.03
C GLY A 51 -3.35 -12.15 15.39
N GLU A 52 -4.22 -13.06 14.96
CA GLU A 52 -3.87 -14.32 14.31
C GLU A 52 -4.17 -14.25 12.82
N PRO A 53 -3.35 -14.91 11.97
CA PRO A 53 -3.65 -15.04 10.54
C PRO A 53 -5.00 -15.72 10.29
N LYS A 54 -5.75 -15.26 9.30
CA LYS A 54 -7.07 -15.79 8.93
C LYS A 54 -7.05 -17.29 8.60
N TYR A 55 -6.04 -17.72 7.86
CA TYR A 55 -5.92 -19.11 7.43
C TYR A 55 -5.06 -19.90 8.42
N PRO A 56 -5.62 -20.98 9.05
CA PRO A 56 -4.92 -21.79 10.04
C PRO A 56 -3.85 -22.68 9.39
N PRO A 57 -2.92 -23.27 10.17
CA PRO A 57 -1.98 -24.27 9.69
C PRO A 57 -2.70 -25.39 8.93
N GLY A 58 -2.16 -25.75 7.76
CA GLY A 58 -2.73 -26.83 6.94
C GLY A 58 -3.92 -26.43 6.07
N PHE A 59 -4.24 -25.13 5.95
CA PHE A 59 -5.22 -24.67 4.96
C PHE A 59 -4.84 -25.16 3.55
N LYS A 60 -5.82 -25.25 2.64
CA LYS A 60 -5.61 -25.89 1.33
C LYS A 60 -5.44 -24.86 0.20
N HIS A 61 -6.11 -23.76 0.28
CA HIS A 61 -6.04 -22.64 -0.66
C HIS A 61 -6.69 -21.40 -0.03
N PHE A 62 -6.48 -20.24 -0.61
CA PHE A 62 -7.21 -19.04 -0.25
C PHE A 62 -8.67 -19.12 -0.69
N ASP A 63 -9.60 -18.47 0.03
CA ASP A 63 -11.04 -18.52 -0.25
C ASP A 63 -11.44 -17.87 -1.58
N TYR A 64 -10.64 -16.92 -2.05
CA TYR A 64 -10.89 -16.12 -3.26
C TYR A 64 -10.30 -16.73 -4.55
N VAL A 65 -9.90 -18.00 -4.54
CA VAL A 65 -9.43 -18.72 -5.73
C VAL A 65 -10.42 -19.84 -6.12
N ASN A 66 -10.31 -20.32 -7.34
CA ASN A 66 -10.90 -21.60 -7.74
C ASN A 66 -9.78 -22.65 -7.75
N PRO A 67 -9.73 -23.61 -6.80
CA PRO A 67 -8.68 -24.61 -6.75
C PRO A 67 -8.65 -25.50 -8.01
N ASP A 68 -9.81 -25.70 -8.66
CA ASP A 68 -9.97 -26.51 -9.87
C ASP A 68 -9.91 -25.68 -11.16
N ALA A 69 -9.41 -24.45 -11.10
CA ALA A 69 -9.28 -23.60 -12.28
C ALA A 69 -8.43 -24.28 -13.37
N PRO A 70 -8.94 -24.39 -14.62
CA PRO A 70 -8.20 -24.99 -15.72
C PRO A 70 -6.88 -24.22 -15.95
N LYS A 71 -5.80 -24.99 -16.14
CA LYS A 71 -4.50 -24.42 -16.54
C LYS A 71 -4.41 -24.43 -18.06
N GLY A 72 -4.06 -23.27 -18.66
CA GLY A 72 -3.91 -23.16 -20.12
C GLY A 72 -4.40 -21.84 -20.68
N GLY A 73 -4.41 -21.75 -22.00
CA GLY A 73 -4.80 -20.53 -22.72
C GLY A 73 -3.80 -19.40 -22.62
N THR A 74 -4.12 -18.32 -23.32
CA THR A 74 -3.31 -17.09 -23.34
C THR A 74 -4.14 -15.91 -22.84
N LEU A 75 -3.58 -15.14 -21.92
CA LEU A 75 -4.09 -13.85 -21.49
C LEU A 75 -3.30 -12.75 -22.18
N VAL A 76 -3.99 -11.92 -22.96
CA VAL A 76 -3.38 -10.75 -23.62
C VAL A 76 -3.84 -9.49 -22.89
N LEU A 77 -2.90 -8.70 -22.42
CA LEU A 77 -3.14 -7.45 -21.68
C LEU A 77 -2.50 -6.27 -22.41
N ALA A 78 -3.05 -5.09 -22.20
CA ALA A 78 -2.33 -3.85 -22.47
C ALA A 78 -1.43 -3.50 -21.27
N ASN A 79 -0.34 -2.77 -21.51
CA ASN A 79 0.46 -2.23 -20.42
C ASN A 79 -0.41 -1.33 -19.51
N PRO A 80 -0.34 -1.48 -18.19
CA PRO A 80 -1.20 -0.73 -17.26
C PRO A 80 -0.82 0.76 -17.16
N ASN A 81 0.42 1.09 -17.45
CA ASN A 81 0.98 2.44 -17.43
C ASN A 81 1.13 3.03 -18.85
N ARG A 82 1.52 4.30 -18.95
CA ARG A 82 1.74 4.99 -20.23
C ARG A 82 3.09 4.66 -20.88
N LEU A 83 3.78 3.60 -20.45
CA LEU A 83 5.05 3.18 -21.04
C LEU A 83 4.84 2.68 -22.47
N THR A 84 5.55 3.29 -23.40
CA THR A 84 5.54 2.92 -24.82
C THR A 84 6.64 1.94 -25.18
N SER A 85 7.61 1.75 -24.28
CA SER A 85 8.73 0.82 -24.42
C SER A 85 9.28 0.43 -23.07
N PHE A 86 10.03 -0.66 -23.02
CA PHE A 86 10.85 -1.05 -21.88
C PHE A 86 12.29 -1.29 -22.34
N ASP A 87 13.24 -1.11 -21.44
CA ASP A 87 14.67 -1.23 -21.74
C ASP A 87 15.42 -2.12 -20.74
N LYS A 88 14.70 -2.74 -19.80
CA LYS A 88 15.29 -3.64 -18.81
C LYS A 88 14.30 -4.67 -18.24
N PHE A 89 14.87 -5.79 -17.76
CA PHE A 89 14.19 -6.82 -16.97
C PHE A 89 14.46 -6.70 -15.46
N ASN A 90 15.44 -5.88 -15.07
CA ASN A 90 15.73 -5.68 -13.64
C ASN A 90 14.79 -4.64 -13.03
N PRO A 91 13.81 -5.05 -12.14
CA PRO A 91 12.85 -4.14 -11.56
C PRO A 91 13.41 -3.35 -10.36
N TYR A 92 14.60 -3.67 -9.90
CA TYR A 92 15.15 -3.16 -8.65
C TYR A 92 16.10 -1.97 -8.82
N THR A 93 16.34 -1.52 -10.04
CA THR A 93 17.25 -0.41 -10.35
C THR A 93 16.50 0.86 -10.76
N MET A 94 17.13 2.03 -10.59
CA MET A 94 16.45 3.32 -10.81
C MET A 94 16.30 3.67 -12.29
N ARG A 95 17.33 3.44 -13.10
CA ARG A 95 17.36 3.87 -14.50
C ARG A 95 16.62 2.92 -15.40
N GLY A 96 15.90 3.47 -16.40
CA GLY A 96 15.22 2.72 -17.45
C GLY A 96 13.79 2.30 -17.10
N ASN A 97 13.08 1.86 -18.12
CA ASN A 97 11.70 1.40 -18.07
C ASN A 97 11.64 -0.13 -17.91
N ILE A 98 10.96 -0.57 -16.89
CA ILE A 98 10.84 -2.00 -16.55
C ILE A 98 9.84 -2.67 -17.48
N ALA A 99 10.15 -3.89 -17.93
CA ALA A 99 9.21 -4.71 -18.68
C ALA A 99 7.95 -5.01 -17.83
N PRO A 100 6.73 -4.79 -18.36
CA PRO A 100 5.50 -5.06 -17.61
C PRO A 100 5.36 -6.55 -17.30
N GLY A 101 4.91 -6.90 -16.08
CA GLY A 101 4.73 -8.28 -15.64
C GLY A 101 6.01 -9.00 -15.20
N ILE A 102 7.13 -8.30 -15.09
CA ILE A 102 8.41 -8.91 -14.71
C ILE A 102 8.41 -9.48 -13.28
N ASP A 103 7.56 -8.98 -12.42
CA ASP A 103 7.31 -9.45 -11.06
C ASP A 103 6.85 -10.92 -10.99
N LEU A 104 6.26 -11.43 -12.07
CA LEU A 104 5.88 -12.85 -12.20
C LEU A 104 7.07 -13.83 -12.14
N LEU A 105 8.28 -13.35 -12.26
CA LEU A 105 9.51 -14.16 -12.24
C LEU A 105 10.10 -14.33 -10.84
N PHE A 106 9.66 -13.52 -9.88
CA PHE A 106 10.28 -13.46 -8.55
C PHE A 106 9.28 -13.83 -7.47
N GLU A 107 9.79 -14.38 -6.40
CA GLU A 107 9.03 -14.65 -5.17
C GLU A 107 9.78 -14.12 -3.96
N SER A 108 9.04 -13.97 -2.86
CA SER A 108 9.51 -13.55 -1.55
C SER A 108 9.47 -14.72 -0.56
N LEU A 109 10.00 -14.49 0.64
CA LEU A 109 9.99 -15.51 1.71
C LEU A 109 8.57 -15.85 2.15
N ALA A 110 7.69 -14.85 2.21
CA ALA A 110 6.28 -14.99 2.52
C ALA A 110 5.42 -14.16 1.56
N THR A 111 4.16 -14.51 1.38
CA THR A 111 3.20 -13.82 0.51
C THR A 111 1.95 -13.41 1.29
N GLY A 112 1.42 -12.21 1.02
CA GLY A 112 0.18 -11.72 1.61
C GLY A 112 -1.05 -12.45 1.08
N SER A 113 -2.17 -12.33 1.80
CA SER A 113 -3.50 -12.69 1.32
C SER A 113 -4.26 -11.44 0.87
N SER A 114 -5.10 -11.58 -0.16
CA SER A 114 -5.94 -10.48 -0.65
C SER A 114 -7.27 -10.34 0.12
N ASP A 115 -7.48 -11.08 1.18
CA ASP A 115 -8.70 -11.02 2.00
C ASP A 115 -8.45 -10.76 3.49
N GLU A 116 -7.20 -10.45 3.84
CA GLU A 116 -6.84 -9.93 5.15
C GLU A 116 -5.65 -8.95 5.05
N PRO A 117 -5.64 -7.85 5.82
CA PRO A 117 -4.53 -6.92 5.81
C PRO A 117 -3.42 -7.38 6.76
N ALA A 118 -2.19 -6.95 6.47
CA ALA A 118 -1.04 -7.07 7.37
C ALA A 118 -0.76 -8.49 7.88
N SER A 119 -1.01 -9.50 7.05
CA SER A 119 -0.63 -10.89 7.27
C SER A 119 0.16 -11.42 6.08
N ALA A 120 1.05 -12.37 6.32
CA ALA A 120 1.80 -13.05 5.28
C ALA A 120 2.01 -14.52 5.63
N TYR A 121 1.88 -15.36 4.62
CA TYR A 121 1.97 -16.82 4.67
C TYR A 121 3.27 -17.29 4.03
N GLY A 122 3.87 -18.32 4.56
CA GLY A 122 5.09 -18.89 4.00
C GLY A 122 4.98 -19.22 2.52
N LEU A 123 6.01 -18.85 1.75
CA LEU A 123 6.13 -19.13 0.32
C LEU A 123 7.49 -19.78 0.06
N LEU A 124 8.58 -19.02 -0.15
CA LEU A 124 9.93 -19.59 -0.17
C LEU A 124 10.34 -20.12 1.21
N ALA A 125 9.78 -19.56 2.29
CA ALA A 125 9.89 -20.13 3.63
C ALA A 125 8.70 -21.05 3.92
N ASP A 126 8.94 -22.17 4.57
CA ASP A 126 7.90 -23.07 5.09
C ASP A 126 7.70 -22.92 6.60
N ASP A 127 8.61 -22.20 7.26
CA ASP A 127 8.53 -21.90 8.67
C ASP A 127 9.06 -20.49 8.99
N ILE A 128 8.36 -19.79 9.89
CA ILE A 128 8.66 -18.41 10.25
C ILE A 128 8.62 -18.29 11.78
N ALA A 129 9.69 -17.78 12.38
CA ALA A 129 9.80 -17.61 13.82
C ALA A 129 10.18 -16.16 14.17
N VAL A 130 9.25 -15.42 14.75
CA VAL A 130 9.52 -14.08 15.31
C VAL A 130 10.07 -14.25 16.72
N ALA A 131 11.19 -13.58 17.02
CA ALA A 131 11.76 -13.62 18.37
C ALA A 131 10.82 -12.94 19.39
N PRO A 132 10.78 -13.41 20.65
CA PRO A 132 9.87 -12.85 21.67
C PRO A 132 10.09 -11.37 21.97
N ASP A 133 11.31 -10.86 21.77
CA ASP A 133 11.65 -9.45 21.92
C ASP A 133 11.28 -8.59 20.70
N GLY A 134 10.79 -9.21 19.61
CA GLY A 134 10.44 -8.55 18.36
C GLY A 134 11.61 -7.92 17.62
N LEU A 135 12.86 -8.27 17.97
CA LEU A 135 14.07 -7.71 17.36
C LEU A 135 14.67 -8.57 16.25
N SER A 136 14.07 -9.71 15.97
CA SER A 136 14.45 -10.54 14.81
C SER A 136 13.32 -11.43 14.33
N VAL A 137 13.44 -11.90 13.08
CA VAL A 137 12.63 -12.96 12.50
C VAL A 137 13.52 -13.95 11.79
N THR A 138 13.23 -15.24 11.95
CA THR A 138 13.95 -16.34 11.31
C THR A 138 13.03 -17.03 10.32
N PHE A 139 13.52 -17.26 9.11
CA PHE A 139 12.83 -17.98 8.05
C PHE A 139 13.58 -19.27 7.74
N HIS A 140 12.89 -20.39 7.78
CA HIS A 140 13.38 -21.67 7.28
C HIS A 140 12.88 -21.84 5.84
N LEU A 141 13.78 -22.10 4.89
CA LEU A 141 13.47 -22.21 3.47
C LEU A 141 12.88 -23.57 3.13
N ASN A 142 11.83 -23.57 2.32
CA ASN A 142 11.23 -24.79 1.82
C ASN A 142 12.26 -25.60 1.00
N PRO A 143 12.52 -26.86 1.37
CA PRO A 143 13.55 -27.68 0.71
C PRO A 143 13.25 -27.98 -0.77
N ARG A 144 11.99 -27.77 -1.21
CA ARG A 144 11.57 -27.89 -2.61
C ARG A 144 11.81 -26.63 -3.43
N ALA A 145 12.07 -25.47 -2.78
CA ALA A 145 12.23 -24.18 -3.47
C ALA A 145 13.37 -24.23 -4.49
N ARG A 146 13.06 -23.84 -5.73
CA ARG A 146 13.99 -23.85 -6.86
C ARG A 146 13.90 -22.57 -7.66
N PHE A 147 15.03 -22.13 -8.14
CA PHE A 147 15.09 -21.11 -9.18
C PHE A 147 14.73 -21.68 -10.56
N SER A 148 14.46 -20.79 -11.50
CA SER A 148 14.11 -21.12 -12.88
C SER A 148 15.16 -21.93 -13.64
N ASN A 149 16.41 -21.90 -13.20
CA ASN A 149 17.52 -22.70 -13.73
C ASN A 149 17.69 -24.07 -13.03
N GLY A 150 16.80 -24.42 -12.08
CA GLY A 150 16.80 -25.66 -11.33
C GLY A 150 17.64 -25.66 -10.06
N ASP A 151 18.44 -24.63 -9.81
CA ASP A 151 19.23 -24.52 -8.58
C ASP A 151 18.30 -24.39 -7.35
N PRO A 152 18.70 -24.96 -6.18
CA PRO A 152 17.98 -24.75 -4.94
C PRO A 152 18.08 -23.30 -4.49
N VAL A 153 17.01 -22.78 -3.89
CA VAL A 153 17.04 -21.49 -3.19
C VAL A 153 17.70 -21.70 -1.83
N THR A 154 18.70 -20.86 -1.50
CA THR A 154 19.46 -20.99 -0.26
C THR A 154 19.45 -19.70 0.56
N ALA A 155 19.77 -19.81 1.87
CA ALA A 155 19.94 -18.65 2.75
C ALA A 155 20.98 -17.66 2.23
N ALA A 156 21.97 -18.14 1.47
CA ALA A 156 22.97 -17.29 0.83
C ALA A 156 22.37 -16.45 -0.33
N ASP A 157 21.38 -16.97 -1.05
CA ASP A 157 20.67 -16.22 -2.09
C ASP A 157 19.74 -15.15 -1.47
N VAL A 158 19.07 -15.49 -0.37
CA VAL A 158 18.24 -14.53 0.39
C VAL A 158 19.09 -13.39 0.90
N LYS A 159 20.22 -13.69 1.56
CA LYS A 159 21.14 -12.67 2.06
C LYS A 159 21.70 -11.83 0.92
N PHE A 160 22.10 -12.44 -0.18
CA PHE A 160 22.59 -11.73 -1.37
C PHE A 160 21.55 -10.75 -1.93
N SER A 161 20.30 -11.20 -2.05
CA SER A 161 19.19 -10.36 -2.54
C SER A 161 18.97 -9.17 -1.61
N PHE A 162 18.87 -9.39 -0.31
CA PHE A 162 18.68 -8.34 0.68
C PHE A 162 19.83 -7.33 0.69
N ASP A 163 21.10 -7.81 0.73
CA ASP A 163 22.27 -6.94 0.76
C ASP A 163 22.38 -6.11 -0.55
N THR A 164 22.03 -6.72 -1.69
CA THR A 164 21.99 -6.03 -2.98
C THR A 164 20.94 -4.92 -2.99
N LEU A 165 19.72 -5.21 -2.51
CA LEU A 165 18.64 -4.23 -2.44
C LEU A 165 18.95 -3.07 -1.49
N LYS A 166 19.73 -3.29 -0.44
CA LYS A 166 20.22 -2.20 0.45
C LYS A 166 21.46 -1.47 -0.08
N SER A 167 22.08 -1.96 -1.14
CA SER A 167 23.28 -1.36 -1.70
C SER A 167 22.96 -0.16 -2.60
N ARG A 168 24.03 0.57 -3.00
CA ARG A 168 23.93 1.66 -3.98
C ARG A 168 23.62 1.21 -5.40
N GLN A 169 23.68 -0.10 -5.68
CA GLN A 169 23.35 -0.67 -6.99
C GLN A 169 21.85 -0.85 -7.20
N ALA A 170 21.04 -0.81 -6.14
CA ALA A 170 19.58 -0.81 -6.23
C ALA A 170 19.00 0.61 -6.15
N ALA A 171 17.73 0.76 -6.49
CA ALA A 171 17.02 2.03 -6.35
C ALA A 171 16.95 2.44 -4.85
N PRO A 172 17.20 3.71 -4.50
CA PRO A 172 17.32 4.18 -3.11
C PRO A 172 16.10 3.87 -2.24
N GLN A 173 14.93 3.75 -2.85
CA GLN A 173 13.68 3.40 -2.15
C GLN A 173 13.77 2.06 -1.40
N PHE A 174 14.52 1.07 -1.92
CA PHE A 174 14.70 -0.22 -1.24
C PHE A 174 15.56 -0.06 0.02
N ALA A 175 16.64 0.73 -0.05
CA ALA A 175 17.45 1.01 1.12
C ALA A 175 16.66 1.74 2.21
N ALA A 176 15.78 2.67 1.83
CA ALA A 176 14.87 3.35 2.75
C ALA A 176 13.81 2.40 3.33
N TYR A 177 13.19 1.56 2.49
CA TYR A 177 12.18 0.59 2.93
C TYR A 177 12.73 -0.44 3.92
N PHE A 178 13.98 -0.90 3.72
CA PHE A 178 14.65 -1.84 4.60
C PHE A 178 15.53 -1.18 5.68
N ALA A 179 15.38 0.13 5.93
CA ALA A 179 16.28 0.88 6.81
C ALA A 179 16.38 0.30 8.23
N ASP A 180 15.24 -0.13 8.80
CA ASP A 180 15.17 -0.67 10.16
C ASP A 180 15.59 -2.15 10.27
N ILE A 181 15.79 -2.85 9.16
CA ILE A 181 16.41 -4.17 9.16
C ILE A 181 17.93 -3.96 9.14
N ALA A 182 18.59 -4.31 10.26
CA ALA A 182 20.02 -4.11 10.42
C ALA A 182 20.82 -4.97 9.44
N ARG A 183 20.54 -6.28 9.42
CA ARG A 183 21.25 -7.26 8.59
C ARG A 183 20.45 -8.57 8.42
N ALA A 184 20.80 -9.32 7.38
CA ALA A 184 20.44 -10.72 7.20
C ALA A 184 21.63 -11.61 7.61
N VAL A 185 21.37 -12.64 8.42
CA VAL A 185 22.37 -13.57 8.97
C VAL A 185 22.05 -14.98 8.46
N ILE A 186 23.01 -15.64 7.84
CA ILE A 186 22.90 -17.05 7.47
C ILE A 186 23.12 -17.86 8.74
N VAL A 187 22.09 -18.60 9.19
CA VAL A 187 22.18 -19.52 10.34
C VAL A 187 22.73 -20.85 9.87
N ASP A 188 22.18 -21.36 8.77
CA ASP A 188 22.61 -22.54 8.03
C ASP A 188 22.19 -22.41 6.55
N PRO A 189 22.48 -23.36 5.66
CA PRO A 189 22.14 -23.25 4.24
C PRO A 189 20.66 -23.08 3.93
N ALA A 190 19.74 -23.51 4.82
CA ALA A 190 18.30 -23.38 4.66
C ALA A 190 17.66 -22.35 5.60
N THR A 191 18.41 -21.70 6.49
CA THR A 191 17.86 -20.82 7.52
C THR A 191 18.51 -19.44 7.48
N VAL A 192 17.69 -18.40 7.36
CA VAL A 192 18.13 -17.01 7.39
C VAL A 192 17.40 -16.26 8.52
N ARG A 193 18.14 -15.45 9.27
CA ARG A 193 17.60 -14.56 10.30
C ARG A 193 17.81 -13.11 9.92
N PHE A 194 16.75 -12.31 10.02
CA PHE A 194 16.82 -10.86 9.89
C PHE A 194 16.82 -10.23 11.28
N GLU A 195 17.77 -9.36 11.54
CA GLU A 195 17.92 -8.64 12.79
C GLU A 195 17.49 -7.17 12.60
N PHE A 196 16.72 -6.64 13.56
CA PHE A 196 16.11 -5.32 13.48
C PHE A 196 16.85 -4.32 14.37
N ARG A 197 16.83 -3.03 13.98
CA ARG A 197 17.43 -1.93 14.74
C ARG A 197 16.58 -1.51 15.92
N ARG A 198 15.27 -1.75 15.83
CA ARG A 198 14.27 -1.40 16.83
C ARG A 198 13.08 -2.35 16.74
N HIS A 199 12.32 -2.42 17.81
CA HIS A 199 11.03 -3.11 17.80
C HIS A 199 10.05 -2.37 16.89
N ASN A 200 9.46 -3.08 15.93
CA ASN A 200 8.32 -2.65 15.12
C ASN A 200 7.64 -3.90 14.57
N ARG A 201 6.34 -4.03 14.83
CA ARG A 201 5.52 -5.19 14.45
C ARG A 201 5.41 -5.42 12.94
N GLU A 202 5.68 -4.40 12.13
CA GLU A 202 5.68 -4.50 10.67
C GLU A 202 6.95 -5.16 10.12
N LEU A 203 8.07 -5.09 10.83
CA LEU A 203 9.37 -5.53 10.32
C LEU A 203 9.43 -7.02 9.95
N PRO A 204 8.77 -7.96 10.65
CA PRO A 204 8.68 -9.36 10.20
C PRO A 204 8.01 -9.50 8.83
N LEU A 205 6.94 -8.73 8.56
CA LEU A 205 6.25 -8.70 7.26
C LEU A 205 7.14 -8.10 6.17
N ILE A 206 7.81 -6.99 6.47
CA ILE A 206 8.79 -6.34 5.56
C ILE A 206 9.92 -7.32 5.21
N ALA A 207 10.46 -8.04 6.18
CA ALA A 207 11.48 -9.06 5.95
C ALA A 207 10.94 -10.24 5.12
N GLY A 208 9.72 -10.69 5.41
CA GLY A 208 9.02 -11.73 4.63
C GLY A 208 8.78 -11.35 3.18
N GLY A 209 8.61 -10.04 2.90
CA GLY A 209 8.41 -9.49 1.56
C GLY A 209 9.69 -9.27 0.74
N VAL A 210 10.88 -9.60 1.25
CA VAL A 210 12.13 -9.49 0.50
C VAL A 210 12.08 -10.36 -0.75
N PRO A 211 12.15 -9.79 -1.97
CA PRO A 211 12.21 -10.57 -3.19
C PRO A 211 13.55 -11.30 -3.30
N VAL A 212 13.49 -12.59 -3.66
CA VAL A 212 14.68 -13.44 -3.74
C VAL A 212 15.04 -13.74 -5.19
N PHE A 213 16.29 -13.48 -5.54
CA PHE A 213 16.86 -13.79 -6.83
C PHE A 213 18.23 -14.50 -6.65
N SER A 214 18.57 -15.33 -7.64
CA SER A 214 19.79 -16.13 -7.60
C SER A 214 21.05 -15.27 -7.62
N ARG A 215 22.02 -15.63 -6.82
CA ARG A 215 23.37 -15.08 -6.89
C ARG A 215 24.04 -15.27 -8.26
N LYS A 216 23.53 -16.18 -9.08
CA LYS A 216 24.04 -16.43 -10.44
C LYS A 216 23.48 -15.45 -11.47
N TRP A 217 22.43 -14.68 -11.16
CA TRP A 217 21.92 -13.66 -12.08
C TRP A 217 23.00 -12.59 -12.33
N GLY A 218 23.33 -12.38 -13.61
CA GLY A 218 24.43 -11.50 -14.04
C GLY A 218 25.85 -12.08 -13.90
N LEU A 219 25.99 -13.35 -13.52
CA LEU A 219 27.28 -14.04 -13.50
C LEU A 219 27.58 -14.59 -14.91
N ARG A 220 28.71 -14.22 -15.49
CA ARG A 220 29.16 -14.71 -16.80
C ARG A 220 29.88 -16.05 -16.69
N ALA A 221 30.05 -16.74 -17.82
CA ALA A 221 30.74 -18.03 -17.86
C ALA A 221 32.23 -17.97 -17.44
N ASP A 222 32.85 -16.79 -17.61
CA ASP A 222 34.24 -16.55 -17.17
C ASP A 222 34.37 -16.22 -15.67
N GLY A 223 33.26 -16.28 -14.93
CA GLY A 223 33.21 -15.95 -13.49
C GLY A 223 33.11 -14.45 -13.18
N THR A 224 33.15 -13.57 -14.17
CA THR A 224 32.94 -12.13 -13.96
C THR A 224 31.47 -11.83 -13.74
N ARG A 225 31.17 -10.76 -12.95
CA ARG A 225 29.80 -10.34 -12.66
C ARG A 225 29.49 -9.01 -13.32
N ILE A 226 28.35 -8.93 -13.99
CA ILE A 226 27.77 -7.65 -14.40
C ILE A 226 27.31 -6.92 -13.13
N PRO A 227 27.68 -5.64 -12.92
CA PRO A 227 27.13 -4.85 -11.83
C PRO A 227 25.60 -4.86 -11.83
N PHE A 228 24.98 -4.97 -10.66
CA PHE A 228 23.53 -5.17 -10.56
C PHE A 228 22.72 -4.04 -11.19
N ASP A 229 23.22 -2.80 -11.10
CA ASP A 229 22.61 -1.60 -11.71
C ASP A 229 22.82 -1.51 -13.23
N GLN A 230 23.62 -2.40 -13.82
CA GLN A 230 23.84 -2.51 -15.26
C GLN A 230 23.10 -3.71 -15.90
N LEU A 231 22.43 -4.54 -15.10
CA LEU A 231 21.60 -5.62 -15.61
C LEU A 231 20.39 -5.04 -16.35
N ALA A 232 20.34 -5.24 -17.67
CA ALA A 232 19.27 -4.76 -18.55
C ALA A 232 18.40 -5.91 -19.06
N PHE A 233 18.88 -6.63 -20.07
CA PHE A 233 18.15 -7.74 -20.70
C PHE A 233 18.70 -9.13 -20.34
N GLU A 234 19.62 -9.19 -19.39
CA GLU A 234 20.07 -10.46 -18.85
C GLU A 234 18.89 -11.20 -18.20
N GLN A 235 18.68 -12.45 -18.64
CA GLN A 235 17.57 -13.27 -18.19
C GLN A 235 17.55 -13.37 -16.65
N PRO A 236 16.49 -12.89 -15.98
CA PRO A 236 16.39 -13.03 -14.53
C PRO A 236 16.35 -14.49 -14.10
N ILE A 237 17.04 -14.81 -13.02
CA ILE A 237 17.00 -16.14 -12.38
C ILE A 237 16.22 -15.99 -11.07
N GLY A 238 14.90 -16.01 -11.19
CA GLY A 238 13.94 -15.97 -10.09
C GLY A 238 13.32 -17.36 -9.85
N SER A 239 12.46 -17.46 -8.84
CA SER A 239 11.76 -18.69 -8.42
C SER A 239 10.28 -18.71 -8.81
N GLY A 240 9.81 -17.66 -9.50
CA GLY A 240 8.41 -17.41 -9.78
C GLY A 240 7.77 -18.37 -10.81
N PRO A 241 6.44 -18.28 -10.94
CA PRO A 241 5.64 -19.21 -11.75
C PRO A 241 5.77 -19.00 -13.26
N TYR A 242 6.38 -17.92 -13.72
CA TYR A 242 6.55 -17.63 -15.15
C TYR A 242 8.01 -17.41 -15.54
N LEU A 243 8.27 -17.58 -16.85
CA LEU A 243 9.54 -17.34 -17.53
C LEU A 243 9.29 -16.39 -18.70
N ILE A 244 10.26 -15.54 -19.07
CA ILE A 244 10.20 -14.78 -20.32
C ILE A 244 10.34 -15.78 -21.47
N GLU A 245 9.34 -15.86 -22.36
CA GLU A 245 9.36 -16.69 -23.55
C GLU A 245 9.99 -15.93 -24.73
N ARG A 246 9.51 -14.72 -24.97
CA ARG A 246 10.01 -13.82 -26.02
C ARG A 246 9.58 -12.38 -25.75
N TYR A 247 10.25 -11.44 -26.40
CA TYR A 247 9.86 -10.04 -26.38
C TYR A 247 10.23 -9.34 -27.69
N GLU A 248 9.50 -8.31 -28.01
CA GLU A 248 9.79 -7.36 -29.08
C GLU A 248 9.77 -5.97 -28.48
N ASN A 249 10.97 -5.37 -28.38
CA ASN A 249 11.13 -4.09 -27.70
C ASN A 249 10.22 -3.01 -28.34
N GLY A 250 9.56 -2.22 -27.49
CA GLY A 250 8.58 -1.21 -27.92
C GLY A 250 7.23 -1.77 -28.38
N ARG A 251 7.01 -3.08 -28.38
CA ARG A 251 5.74 -3.69 -28.83
C ARG A 251 5.10 -4.63 -27.83
N ASN A 252 5.83 -5.66 -27.38
CA ASN A 252 5.25 -6.67 -26.50
C ASN A 252 6.31 -7.45 -25.72
N ILE A 253 5.85 -8.11 -24.65
CA ILE A 253 6.58 -9.16 -23.96
C ILE A 253 5.62 -10.31 -23.66
N THR A 254 6.10 -11.55 -23.83
CA THR A 254 5.37 -12.78 -23.58
C THR A 254 6.05 -13.56 -22.47
N TYR A 255 5.28 -13.93 -21.48
CA TYR A 255 5.66 -14.84 -20.40
C TYR A 255 4.99 -16.18 -20.63
N ARG A 256 5.72 -17.27 -20.37
CA ARG A 256 5.21 -18.65 -20.40
C ARG A 256 5.25 -19.21 -18.96
N ARG A 257 4.19 -19.90 -18.58
CA ARG A 257 4.16 -20.59 -17.29
C ARG A 257 5.31 -21.58 -17.19
N ASN A 258 6.01 -21.59 -16.09
CA ASN A 258 7.13 -22.50 -15.85
C ASN A 258 6.57 -23.92 -15.59
N PRO A 259 6.80 -24.89 -16.47
CA PRO A 259 6.30 -26.26 -16.26
C PRO A 259 6.95 -26.97 -15.08
N ALA A 260 8.13 -26.51 -14.66
CA ALA A 260 8.87 -27.02 -13.50
C ALA A 260 8.72 -26.10 -12.26
N TYR A 261 7.64 -25.30 -12.21
CA TYR A 261 7.43 -24.41 -11.07
C TYR A 261 7.26 -25.22 -9.77
N TRP A 262 8.16 -25.01 -8.85
CA TRP A 262 8.31 -25.78 -7.61
C TRP A 262 7.14 -25.62 -6.62
N GLY A 263 6.45 -24.44 -6.66
CA GLY A 263 5.43 -24.06 -5.69
C GLY A 263 3.98 -24.27 -6.14
N ALA A 264 3.74 -24.97 -7.26
CA ALA A 264 2.41 -25.10 -7.88
C ALA A 264 1.32 -25.70 -6.96
N ASP A 265 1.71 -26.55 -6.03
CA ASP A 265 0.84 -27.23 -5.07
C ASP A 265 0.83 -26.62 -3.66
N LEU A 266 1.56 -25.54 -3.45
CA LEU A 266 1.53 -24.83 -2.17
C LEU A 266 0.14 -24.22 -1.93
N PRO A 267 -0.40 -24.27 -0.70
CA PRO A 267 -1.71 -23.67 -0.37
C PRO A 267 -1.88 -22.23 -0.85
N VAL A 268 -0.82 -21.44 -0.76
CA VAL A 268 -0.79 -20.03 -1.22
C VAL A 268 -0.78 -19.88 -2.75
N ARG A 269 -0.61 -20.98 -3.51
CA ARG A 269 -0.50 -21.00 -4.98
C ARG A 269 -1.57 -21.84 -5.67
N VAL A 270 -2.26 -22.73 -4.96
CA VAL A 270 -3.40 -23.49 -5.52
C VAL A 270 -4.42 -22.52 -6.10
N GLY A 271 -4.92 -22.81 -7.32
CA GLY A 271 -5.92 -21.99 -8.01
C GLY A 271 -5.38 -20.68 -8.59
N THR A 272 -4.06 -20.44 -8.53
CA THR A 272 -3.43 -19.22 -9.07
C THR A 272 -2.59 -19.49 -10.32
N HIS A 273 -2.24 -18.42 -11.08
CA HIS A 273 -1.36 -18.50 -12.26
C HIS A 273 -1.85 -19.53 -13.30
N ASN A 274 -3.11 -19.37 -13.73
CA ASN A 274 -3.82 -20.39 -14.52
C ASN A 274 -3.50 -20.34 -16.02
N PHE A 275 -3.06 -19.17 -16.54
CA PHE A 275 -2.76 -19.01 -17.95
C PHE A 275 -1.43 -19.68 -18.33
N GLU A 276 -1.40 -20.34 -19.50
CA GLU A 276 -0.15 -20.88 -20.06
C GLU A 276 0.77 -19.77 -20.54
N ARG A 277 0.19 -18.69 -21.12
CA ARG A 277 0.91 -17.50 -21.55
C ARG A 277 0.24 -16.24 -21.08
N ILE A 278 1.06 -15.25 -20.73
CA ILE A 278 0.63 -13.87 -20.47
C ILE A 278 1.39 -12.97 -21.43
N VAL A 279 0.67 -12.16 -22.20
CA VAL A 279 1.25 -11.24 -23.18
C VAL A 279 0.89 -9.81 -22.78
N TYR A 280 1.87 -8.96 -22.63
CA TYR A 280 1.66 -7.52 -22.51
C TYR A 280 1.96 -6.84 -23.84
N LYS A 281 0.96 -6.18 -24.41
CA LYS A 281 1.10 -5.31 -25.59
C LYS A 281 1.26 -3.86 -25.15
N LEU A 282 2.14 -3.11 -25.80
CA LEU A 282 2.42 -1.72 -25.49
C LEU A 282 1.64 -0.79 -26.43
N TYR A 283 0.95 0.19 -25.84
CA TYR A 283 0.19 1.21 -26.57
C TYR A 283 0.65 2.59 -26.15
N GLY A 284 0.84 3.50 -27.12
CA GLY A 284 1.39 4.83 -26.88
C GLY A 284 0.44 5.80 -26.19
N ASP A 285 -0.88 5.58 -26.33
CA ASP A 285 -1.89 6.45 -25.74
C ASP A 285 -3.18 5.70 -25.38
N GLY A 286 -4.01 6.35 -24.55
CA GLY A 286 -5.25 5.74 -24.05
C GLY A 286 -6.35 5.57 -25.10
N VAL A 287 -6.33 6.35 -26.21
CA VAL A 287 -7.31 6.21 -27.30
C VAL A 287 -6.97 5.00 -28.14
N ALA A 288 -5.72 4.87 -28.56
CA ALA A 288 -5.23 3.70 -29.29
C ALA A 288 -5.47 2.41 -28.48
N ARG A 289 -5.18 2.43 -27.17
CA ARG A 289 -5.44 1.31 -26.27
C ARG A 289 -6.91 0.92 -26.22
N LEU A 290 -7.84 1.89 -26.11
CA LEU A 290 -9.27 1.60 -26.06
C LEU A 290 -9.77 1.02 -27.40
N GLU A 291 -9.35 1.58 -28.54
CA GLU A 291 -9.76 1.10 -29.85
C GLU A 291 -9.18 -0.32 -30.14
N ALA A 292 -7.95 -0.59 -29.68
CA ALA A 292 -7.37 -1.94 -29.73
C ALA A 292 -8.18 -2.96 -28.90
N PHE A 293 -8.70 -2.57 -27.72
CA PHE A 293 -9.59 -3.43 -26.95
C PHE A 293 -10.89 -3.72 -27.70
N LYS A 294 -11.52 -2.70 -28.25
CA LYS A 294 -12.73 -2.85 -29.06
C LYS A 294 -12.49 -3.69 -30.32
N ALA A 295 -11.29 -3.62 -30.90
CA ALA A 295 -10.87 -4.49 -31.99
C ALA A 295 -10.61 -5.94 -31.53
N GLY A 296 -10.52 -6.19 -30.20
CA GLY A 296 -10.27 -7.51 -29.61
C GLY A 296 -8.79 -7.91 -29.60
N GLU A 297 -7.88 -6.93 -29.67
CA GLU A 297 -6.44 -7.19 -29.69
C GLU A 297 -5.90 -7.63 -28.33
N TYR A 298 -6.62 -7.32 -27.24
CA TYR A 298 -6.31 -7.79 -25.89
C TYR A 298 -7.60 -8.11 -25.12
N ASP A 299 -7.49 -8.73 -23.94
CA ASP A 299 -8.57 -9.50 -23.35
C ASP A 299 -9.28 -8.79 -22.20
N VAL A 300 -8.60 -7.86 -21.51
CA VAL A 300 -9.13 -7.19 -20.30
C VAL A 300 -8.75 -5.71 -20.30
N LEU A 301 -9.75 -4.86 -20.11
CA LEU A 301 -9.62 -3.42 -19.89
C LEU A 301 -10.10 -3.07 -18.48
N VAL A 302 -9.24 -2.53 -17.64
CA VAL A 302 -9.63 -1.89 -16.37
C VAL A 302 -9.85 -0.40 -16.63
N GLU A 303 -11.07 0.09 -16.36
CA GLU A 303 -11.44 1.48 -16.63
C GLU A 303 -11.62 2.29 -15.33
N TYR A 304 -10.74 3.25 -15.12
CA TYR A 304 -10.74 4.09 -13.93
C TYR A 304 -11.60 5.35 -14.09
N ILE A 305 -11.98 5.73 -15.34
CA ILE A 305 -12.71 6.96 -15.65
C ILE A 305 -14.18 6.63 -15.89
N ALA A 306 -15.07 7.05 -14.98
CA ALA A 306 -16.50 6.78 -15.07
C ALA A 306 -17.14 7.23 -16.40
N ARG A 307 -16.72 8.39 -16.95
CA ARG A 307 -17.18 8.86 -18.27
C ARG A 307 -16.84 7.90 -19.40
N ASN A 308 -15.64 7.32 -19.41
CA ASN A 308 -15.25 6.35 -20.41
C ASN A 308 -16.09 5.08 -20.28
N TRP A 309 -16.23 4.57 -19.05
CA TRP A 309 -17.06 3.41 -18.75
C TRP A 309 -18.48 3.51 -19.30
N VAL A 310 -19.10 4.68 -19.19
CA VAL A 310 -20.48 4.90 -19.64
C VAL A 310 -20.56 5.25 -21.13
N ARG A 311 -19.62 6.04 -21.67
CA ARG A 311 -19.75 6.67 -23.00
C ARG A 311 -18.84 6.09 -24.07
N ARG A 312 -17.72 5.49 -23.69
CA ARG A 312 -16.69 5.05 -24.66
C ARG A 312 -16.53 3.54 -24.72
N ASP A 313 -16.78 2.83 -23.62
CA ASP A 313 -16.71 1.37 -23.53
C ASP A 313 -18.02 0.77 -24.06
N VAL A 314 -18.30 1.03 -25.34
CA VAL A 314 -19.51 0.64 -26.06
C VAL A 314 -19.17 0.23 -27.48
N GLY A 315 -20.07 -0.46 -28.17
CA GLY A 315 -19.96 -0.85 -29.57
C GLY A 315 -20.34 -2.30 -29.85
N LYS A 316 -20.25 -2.71 -31.12
CA LYS A 316 -20.77 -3.99 -31.60
C LYS A 316 -20.38 -5.22 -30.80
N ARG A 317 -19.13 -5.30 -30.32
CA ARG A 317 -18.66 -6.44 -29.50
C ARG A 317 -19.22 -6.46 -28.09
N PHE A 318 -19.54 -5.28 -27.53
CA PHE A 318 -20.29 -5.19 -26.27
C PHE A 318 -21.74 -5.58 -26.50
N ASP A 319 -22.36 -5.10 -27.58
CA ASP A 319 -23.77 -5.38 -27.91
C ASP A 319 -24.00 -6.87 -28.20
N SER A 320 -23.03 -7.55 -28.82
CA SER A 320 -23.06 -9.00 -29.08
C SER A 320 -22.75 -9.85 -27.83
N GLY A 321 -22.28 -9.24 -26.75
CA GLY A 321 -21.85 -9.94 -25.54
C GLY A 321 -20.50 -10.66 -25.68
N GLU A 322 -19.72 -10.40 -26.74
CA GLU A 322 -18.34 -10.88 -26.87
C GLU A 322 -17.43 -10.21 -25.81
N LEU A 323 -17.62 -8.89 -25.62
CA LEU A 323 -17.05 -8.13 -24.54
C LEU A 323 -18.09 -7.90 -23.45
N VAL A 324 -17.73 -8.20 -22.22
CA VAL A 324 -18.60 -8.09 -21.06
C VAL A 324 -18.07 -6.96 -20.17
N LYS A 325 -18.98 -6.11 -19.67
CA LYS A 325 -18.69 -5.08 -18.65
C LYS A 325 -19.19 -5.55 -17.31
N ARG A 326 -18.36 -5.45 -16.29
CA ARG A 326 -18.75 -5.76 -14.91
C ARG A 326 -18.05 -4.86 -13.91
N GLU A 327 -18.76 -4.48 -12.87
CA GLU A 327 -18.22 -3.82 -11.70
C GLU A 327 -18.03 -4.85 -10.59
N PHE A 328 -16.80 -4.90 -10.04
CA PHE A 328 -16.44 -5.83 -8.98
C PHE A 328 -16.19 -5.06 -7.69
N ARG A 329 -16.90 -5.40 -6.63
CA ARG A 329 -16.73 -4.79 -5.31
C ARG A 329 -15.31 -5.01 -4.81
N GLN A 330 -14.75 -3.98 -4.18
CA GLN A 330 -13.46 -4.02 -3.52
C GLN A 330 -13.56 -3.27 -2.17
N HIS A 331 -12.65 -3.58 -1.25
CA HIS A 331 -12.58 -2.99 0.08
C HIS A 331 -11.20 -2.35 0.34
N ASN A 332 -10.51 -1.95 -0.72
CA ASN A 332 -9.28 -1.18 -0.56
C ASN A 332 -9.58 0.15 0.12
N GLY A 333 -8.77 0.53 1.08
CA GLY A 333 -8.88 1.87 1.64
C GLY A 333 -8.81 2.93 0.55
N ALA A 334 -9.76 3.86 0.54
CA ALA A 334 -9.80 4.90 -0.48
C ALA A 334 -8.71 5.95 -0.27
N GLY A 335 -8.29 6.18 0.98
CA GLY A 335 -7.42 7.27 1.36
C GLY A 335 -8.08 8.62 1.17
N MET A 336 -7.28 9.68 0.92
CA MET A 336 -7.79 11.02 0.66
C MET A 336 -7.34 11.50 -0.72
N GLN A 337 -8.29 11.72 -1.60
CA GLN A 337 -8.10 12.47 -2.82
C GLN A 337 -8.82 13.81 -2.68
N GLY A 338 -8.12 14.91 -2.91
CA GLY A 338 -8.73 16.23 -2.74
C GLY A 338 -7.89 17.36 -3.31
N PHE A 339 -8.47 18.56 -3.29
CA PHE A 339 -7.70 19.77 -3.45
C PHE A 339 -7.01 20.07 -2.12
N MET A 340 -5.70 19.84 -2.04
CA MET A 340 -4.88 20.10 -0.86
C MET A 340 -4.56 21.59 -0.77
N LEU A 341 -4.79 22.16 0.41
CA LEU A 341 -4.56 23.57 0.70
C LEU A 341 -3.17 23.75 1.31
N ASN A 342 -2.35 24.60 0.73
CA ASN A 342 -1.03 24.91 1.27
C ASN A 342 -1.15 25.90 2.44
N LEU A 343 -1.08 25.42 3.67
CA LEU A 343 -1.19 26.23 4.90
C LEU A 343 -0.04 27.22 5.10
N ARG A 344 1.03 27.11 4.30
CA ARG A 344 2.11 28.10 4.27
C ARG A 344 1.60 29.44 3.71
N ARG A 345 0.52 29.39 2.90
CA ARG A 345 -0.18 30.54 2.33
C ARG A 345 -1.11 31.18 3.39
N PRO A 346 -0.98 32.48 3.71
CA PRO A 346 -1.72 33.10 4.81
C PRO A 346 -3.25 32.97 4.71
N GLN A 347 -3.81 33.05 3.49
CA GLN A 347 -5.26 32.99 3.26
C GLN A 347 -5.89 31.65 3.64
N PHE A 348 -5.11 30.55 3.72
CA PHE A 348 -5.62 29.24 4.07
C PHE A 348 -5.39 28.85 5.54
N ARG A 349 -4.81 29.71 6.37
CA ARG A 349 -4.53 29.41 7.79
C ARG A 349 -5.79 29.38 8.65
N ASP A 350 -6.78 30.21 8.33
CA ASP A 350 -8.04 30.24 9.05
C ASP A 350 -8.95 29.09 8.63
N VAL A 351 -9.38 28.27 9.58
CA VAL A 351 -10.25 27.10 9.32
C VAL A 351 -11.59 27.52 8.69
N ARG A 352 -12.12 28.68 9.03
CA ARG A 352 -13.38 29.20 8.47
C ARG A 352 -13.28 29.46 6.97
N VAL A 353 -12.10 29.89 6.51
CA VAL A 353 -11.82 30.03 5.07
C VAL A 353 -11.82 28.65 4.41
N ARG A 354 -11.16 27.66 5.00
CA ARG A 354 -11.12 26.28 4.45
C ARG A 354 -12.51 25.66 4.40
N GLN A 355 -13.33 25.84 5.44
CA GLN A 355 -14.74 25.43 5.47
C GLN A 355 -15.56 26.10 4.35
N ALA A 356 -15.34 27.38 4.13
CA ALA A 356 -16.04 28.12 3.07
C ALA A 356 -15.67 27.60 1.67
N LEU A 357 -14.41 27.25 1.45
CA LEU A 357 -13.96 26.66 0.20
C LEU A 357 -14.57 25.27 -0.02
N ASP A 358 -14.69 24.43 1.02
CA ASP A 358 -15.35 23.12 0.94
C ASP A 358 -16.85 23.25 0.61
N LEU A 359 -17.55 24.20 1.22
CA LEU A 359 -18.96 24.51 0.93
C LEU A 359 -19.22 24.93 -0.52
N ALA A 360 -18.22 25.44 -1.22
CA ALA A 360 -18.33 25.82 -2.63
C ALA A 360 -18.13 24.66 -3.61
N PHE A 361 -17.69 23.49 -3.12
CA PHE A 361 -17.47 22.31 -3.95
C PHE A 361 -18.76 21.50 -4.10
N ASP A 362 -19.37 21.53 -5.28
CA ASP A 362 -20.65 20.87 -5.59
C ASP A 362 -20.41 19.46 -6.15
N PHE A 363 -20.09 18.51 -5.25
CA PHE A 363 -19.83 17.12 -5.63
C PHE A 363 -21.05 16.47 -6.30
N GLU A 364 -22.27 16.68 -5.79
CA GLU A 364 -23.46 16.01 -6.29
C GLU A 364 -23.75 16.41 -7.75
N TRP A 365 -23.55 17.68 -8.10
CA TRP A 365 -23.66 18.14 -9.48
C TRP A 365 -22.59 17.50 -10.36
N LEU A 366 -21.33 17.49 -9.90
CA LEU A 366 -20.21 16.87 -10.62
C LEU A 366 -20.47 15.39 -10.85
N ASN A 367 -20.94 14.68 -9.80
CA ASN A 367 -21.21 13.26 -9.87
C ASN A 367 -22.32 12.92 -10.87
N ARG A 368 -23.40 13.72 -10.91
CA ARG A 368 -24.46 13.54 -11.89
C ARG A 368 -24.04 13.91 -13.32
N GLN A 369 -23.38 15.04 -13.50
CA GLN A 369 -23.13 15.61 -14.83
C GLN A 369 -21.86 15.11 -15.51
N LEU A 370 -20.81 14.88 -14.74
CA LEU A 370 -19.50 14.46 -15.27
C LEU A 370 -19.20 12.98 -15.04
N PHE A 371 -19.72 12.39 -13.95
CA PHE A 371 -19.33 11.05 -13.51
C PHE A 371 -20.45 10.03 -13.56
N TYR A 372 -21.65 10.42 -14.01
CA TYR A 372 -22.79 9.51 -14.22
C TYR A 372 -23.18 8.72 -12.94
N GLY A 373 -23.02 9.32 -11.77
CA GLY A 373 -23.28 8.67 -10.48
C GLY A 373 -22.23 7.65 -10.06
N GLY A 374 -21.09 7.60 -10.73
CA GLY A 374 -20.09 6.53 -10.59
C GLY A 374 -19.17 6.62 -9.39
N TYR A 375 -19.30 7.63 -8.52
CA TYR A 375 -18.41 7.82 -7.37
C TYR A 375 -19.16 8.14 -6.08
N THR A 376 -18.48 7.91 -4.96
CA THR A 376 -18.88 8.31 -3.61
C THR A 376 -17.98 9.46 -3.16
N ARG A 377 -18.53 10.47 -2.47
CA ARG A 377 -17.73 11.55 -1.89
C ARG A 377 -16.89 11.04 -0.73
N LEU A 378 -15.65 11.49 -0.65
CA LEU A 378 -14.77 11.22 0.48
C LEU A 378 -15.20 12.05 1.70
N ASP A 379 -15.21 11.44 2.87
CA ASP A 379 -15.57 12.01 4.15
C ASP A 379 -14.60 11.63 5.29
N SER A 380 -13.45 11.04 4.92
CA SER A 380 -12.41 10.58 5.83
C SER A 380 -11.06 10.47 5.09
N TYR A 381 -9.96 10.62 5.82
CA TYR A 381 -8.61 10.30 5.32
C TYR A 381 -8.38 8.78 5.24
N PHE A 382 -9.23 8.00 5.87
CA PHE A 382 -9.20 6.53 5.91
C PHE A 382 -10.50 5.92 5.36
N ALA A 383 -11.16 6.59 4.44
CA ALA A 383 -12.45 6.20 3.88
C ALA A 383 -12.47 4.75 3.35
N ASP A 384 -13.64 4.09 3.48
CA ASP A 384 -13.93 2.70 3.09
C ASP A 384 -13.07 1.66 3.86
N THR A 385 -12.71 1.97 5.11
CA THR A 385 -12.03 1.05 6.04
C THR A 385 -12.60 1.16 7.46
N ASP A 386 -12.25 0.22 8.33
CA ASP A 386 -12.52 0.30 9.77
C ASP A 386 -11.65 1.33 10.51
N LEU A 387 -10.71 1.96 9.81
CA LEU A 387 -9.86 3.06 10.30
C LEU A 387 -10.56 4.43 10.23
N GLN A 388 -11.71 4.52 9.55
CA GLN A 388 -12.48 5.74 9.39
C GLN A 388 -13.19 6.09 10.70
N ALA A 389 -12.99 7.31 11.20
CA ALA A 389 -13.75 7.82 12.34
C ALA A 389 -15.22 8.06 11.97
N THR A 390 -16.13 7.71 12.86
CA THR A 390 -17.57 7.89 12.67
C THR A 390 -18.23 8.45 13.94
N GLY A 391 -19.43 8.98 13.82
CA GLY A 391 -20.21 9.44 14.97
C GLY A 391 -19.46 10.40 15.90
N THR A 392 -19.66 10.28 17.20
CA THR A 392 -18.91 10.98 18.27
C THR A 392 -17.74 10.14 18.74
N PRO A 393 -16.67 10.77 19.33
CA PRO A 393 -15.50 10.00 19.74
C PRO A 393 -15.84 8.97 20.84
N GLY A 394 -15.33 7.75 20.63
CA GLY A 394 -15.45 6.64 21.59
C GLY A 394 -14.51 6.80 22.79
N PRO A 395 -14.63 5.92 23.80
CA PRO A 395 -13.80 6.01 25.01
C PRO A 395 -12.28 5.93 24.74
N GLY A 396 -11.84 5.13 23.76
CA GLY A 396 -10.44 5.02 23.38
C GLY A 396 -9.93 6.28 22.70
N GLU A 397 -10.71 6.83 21.74
CA GLU A 397 -10.41 8.13 21.12
C GLU A 397 -10.31 9.25 22.16
N LEU A 398 -11.26 9.32 23.12
CA LEU A 398 -11.29 10.34 24.18
C LEU A 398 -10.04 10.29 25.07
N LYS A 399 -9.51 9.10 25.40
CA LYS A 399 -8.24 9.00 26.16
C LYS A 399 -7.09 9.71 25.46
N LEU A 400 -7.08 9.73 24.13
CA LEU A 400 -6.05 10.36 23.32
C LEU A 400 -6.34 11.85 23.07
N LEU A 401 -7.62 12.22 22.91
CA LEU A 401 -8.04 13.59 22.58
C LEU A 401 -8.13 14.51 23.79
N GLU A 402 -8.58 14.02 24.98
CA GLU A 402 -8.77 14.85 26.18
C GLU A 402 -7.49 15.57 26.63
N PRO A 403 -6.31 14.94 26.68
CA PRO A 403 -5.06 15.63 27.02
C PRO A 403 -4.70 16.76 26.04
N LEU A 404 -5.24 16.72 24.82
CA LEU A 404 -4.97 17.67 23.74
C LEU A 404 -6.06 18.74 23.59
N ARG A 405 -7.10 18.72 24.44
CA ARG A 405 -8.31 19.57 24.33
C ARG A 405 -8.01 21.06 24.12
N ALA A 406 -7.02 21.59 24.84
CA ALA A 406 -6.64 22.99 24.74
C ALA A 406 -6.03 23.40 23.37
N GLN A 407 -5.62 22.42 22.59
CA GLN A 407 -4.97 22.59 21.28
C GLN A 407 -5.91 22.24 20.11
N LEU A 408 -7.09 21.68 20.40
CA LEU A 408 -8.04 21.19 19.39
C LEU A 408 -9.27 22.07 19.32
N ASP A 409 -9.86 22.14 18.11
CA ASP A 409 -11.18 22.73 17.94
C ASP A 409 -12.20 21.94 18.78
N PRO A 410 -13.08 22.62 19.55
CA PRO A 410 -14.14 21.95 20.32
C PRO A 410 -15.01 21.00 19.48
N ALA A 411 -15.20 21.26 18.20
CA ALA A 411 -15.97 20.42 17.30
C ALA A 411 -15.39 19.00 17.15
N VAL A 412 -14.10 18.79 17.40
CA VAL A 412 -13.44 17.47 17.39
C VAL A 412 -14.09 16.49 18.38
N PHE A 413 -14.63 17.01 19.49
CA PHE A 413 -15.30 16.24 20.55
C PHE A 413 -16.79 15.97 20.26
N GLY A 414 -17.29 16.49 19.15
CA GLY A 414 -18.64 16.28 18.64
C GLY A 414 -18.73 15.22 17.54
N PRO A 415 -19.82 15.23 16.77
CA PRO A 415 -19.98 14.37 15.61
C PRO A 415 -18.88 14.63 14.54
N MET A 416 -18.59 13.61 13.74
CA MET A 416 -17.71 13.75 12.58
C MET A 416 -18.25 14.80 11.61
N VAL A 417 -17.33 15.40 10.84
CA VAL A 417 -17.64 16.32 9.77
C VAL A 417 -18.56 15.65 8.74
N VAL A 418 -19.68 16.28 8.47
CA VAL A 418 -20.60 15.87 7.39
C VAL A 418 -20.29 16.74 6.17
N GLN A 419 -19.96 16.09 5.06
CA GLN A 419 -19.65 16.79 3.82
C GLN A 419 -20.86 17.59 3.30
N PRO A 420 -20.63 18.82 2.76
CA PRO A 420 -21.69 19.61 2.17
C PRO A 420 -22.46 18.84 1.10
N ASN A 421 -23.78 18.86 1.16
CA ASN A 421 -24.67 18.19 0.21
C ASN A 421 -25.51 19.23 -0.54
N THR A 422 -25.64 19.09 -1.86
CA THR A 422 -26.45 19.97 -2.71
C THR A 422 -27.68 19.29 -3.30
N ASN A 423 -27.93 18.02 -3.00
CA ASN A 423 -29.22 17.36 -3.27
C ASN A 423 -30.30 17.86 -2.30
N PRO A 424 -31.57 17.94 -2.73
CA PRO A 424 -32.67 18.32 -1.83
C PRO A 424 -32.69 17.47 -0.54
N PRO A 425 -32.93 18.07 0.63
CA PRO A 425 -33.29 19.48 0.86
C PRO A 425 -32.12 20.46 0.86
N GLY A 426 -30.86 19.99 0.67
CA GLY A 426 -29.68 20.84 0.51
C GLY A 426 -29.69 21.60 -0.82
N SER A 427 -28.82 22.61 -0.94
CA SER A 427 -28.60 23.31 -2.19
C SER A 427 -27.26 24.05 -2.21
N LEU A 428 -26.67 24.21 -3.38
CA LEU A 428 -25.47 25.02 -3.56
C LEU A 428 -25.66 26.46 -3.05
N ARG A 429 -26.86 27.03 -3.26
CA ARG A 429 -27.17 28.40 -2.77
C ARG A 429 -27.07 28.48 -1.25
N ALA A 430 -27.63 27.51 -0.53
CA ALA A 430 -27.57 27.47 0.94
C ALA A 430 -26.11 27.31 1.42
N ASN A 431 -25.32 26.44 0.76
CA ASN A 431 -23.91 26.27 1.06
C ASN A 431 -23.10 27.55 0.81
N LEU A 432 -23.32 28.24 -0.31
CA LEU A 432 -22.63 29.51 -0.62
C LEU A 432 -23.00 30.62 0.36
N LEU A 433 -24.24 30.67 0.87
CA LEU A 433 -24.63 31.62 1.92
C LEU A 433 -23.87 31.35 3.23
N LYS A 434 -23.74 30.09 3.64
CA LYS A 434 -22.91 29.69 4.80
C LYS A 434 -21.44 30.03 4.57
N ALA A 435 -20.90 29.73 3.39
CA ALA A 435 -19.53 30.08 3.00
C ALA A 435 -19.26 31.57 3.12
N ARG A 436 -20.18 32.41 2.64
CA ARG A 436 -20.06 33.88 2.74
C ARG A 436 -20.03 34.36 4.19
N ALA A 437 -20.85 33.75 5.07
CA ALA A 437 -20.85 34.09 6.49
C ALA A 437 -19.52 33.71 7.18
N LEU A 438 -18.97 32.55 6.87
CA LEU A 438 -17.68 32.11 7.37
C LEU A 438 -16.52 33.00 6.89
N LEU A 439 -16.52 33.39 5.61
CA LEU A 439 -15.53 34.32 5.04
C LEU A 439 -15.60 35.68 5.71
N ALA A 440 -16.82 36.21 5.93
CA ALA A 440 -17.01 37.48 6.63
C ALA A 440 -16.49 37.41 8.07
N ALA A 441 -16.78 36.30 8.80
CA ALA A 441 -16.27 36.06 10.14
C ALA A 441 -14.74 35.95 10.18
N ALA A 442 -14.13 35.46 9.08
CA ALA A 442 -12.68 35.40 8.90
C ALA A 442 -12.05 36.72 8.41
N GLY A 443 -12.83 37.82 8.33
CA GLY A 443 -12.34 39.15 7.94
C GLY A 443 -12.32 39.44 6.43
N TRP A 444 -12.97 38.59 5.63
CA TRP A 444 -13.09 38.74 4.20
C TRP A 444 -14.47 39.28 3.83
N THR A 445 -14.55 40.42 3.19
CA THR A 445 -15.81 41.09 2.80
C THR A 445 -15.92 41.27 1.30
N TYR A 446 -17.13 41.05 0.76
CA TYR A 446 -17.39 41.25 -0.65
C TYR A 446 -17.58 42.78 -0.93
N ARG A 447 -16.69 43.35 -1.71
CA ARG A 447 -16.69 44.78 -2.11
C ARG A 447 -16.18 44.90 -3.54
N ASP A 448 -16.80 45.79 -4.33
CA ASP A 448 -16.37 46.12 -5.70
C ASP A 448 -16.16 44.88 -6.59
N GLY A 449 -17.10 43.92 -6.54
CA GLY A 449 -17.06 42.73 -7.37
C GLY A 449 -16.09 41.65 -6.92
N ALA A 450 -15.35 41.83 -5.82
CA ALA A 450 -14.36 40.86 -5.31
C ALA A 450 -14.47 40.68 -3.80
N LEU A 451 -14.04 39.52 -3.32
CA LEU A 451 -13.84 39.26 -1.90
C LEU A 451 -12.50 39.88 -1.46
N ARG A 452 -12.51 40.76 -0.44
CA ARG A 452 -11.32 41.49 0.00
C ARG A 452 -11.10 41.37 1.50
N ASN A 453 -9.83 41.36 1.90
CA ASN A 453 -9.42 41.43 3.31
C ASN A 453 -9.51 42.88 3.86
N ALA A 454 -9.12 43.07 5.12
CA ALA A 454 -9.13 44.39 5.78
C ALA A 454 -8.21 45.41 5.11
N LYS A 455 -7.16 44.97 4.38
CA LYS A 455 -6.24 45.83 3.63
C LYS A 455 -6.77 46.19 2.23
N GLY A 456 -7.92 45.63 1.82
CA GLY A 456 -8.48 45.82 0.47
C GLY A 456 -7.90 44.88 -0.57
N GLU A 457 -7.01 43.95 -0.21
CA GLU A 457 -6.41 42.98 -1.11
C GLU A 457 -7.45 41.93 -1.52
N PRO A 458 -7.56 41.58 -2.83
CA PRO A 458 -8.52 40.59 -3.29
C PRO A 458 -8.11 39.19 -2.89
N PHE A 459 -9.09 38.30 -2.69
CA PHE A 459 -8.85 36.87 -2.45
C PHE A 459 -8.55 36.17 -3.79
N THR A 460 -7.28 35.94 -4.03
CA THR A 460 -6.81 35.25 -5.25
C THR A 460 -5.92 34.07 -4.89
N PHE A 461 -5.98 33.02 -5.66
CA PHE A 461 -5.05 31.87 -5.55
C PHE A 461 -5.00 31.04 -6.84
N GLU A 462 -3.94 30.26 -6.96
CA GLU A 462 -3.70 29.33 -8.06
C GLU A 462 -4.12 27.91 -7.68
N ILE A 463 -4.86 27.24 -8.58
CA ILE A 463 -5.07 25.78 -8.57
C ILE A 463 -4.09 25.19 -9.58
N LEU A 464 -3.08 24.48 -9.10
CA LEU A 464 -2.04 23.87 -9.92
C LEU A 464 -2.36 22.40 -10.17
N ASP A 465 -2.23 21.92 -11.44
CA ASP A 465 -2.44 20.53 -11.79
C ASP A 465 -1.55 20.11 -12.97
N ASP A 466 -1.51 18.79 -13.25
CA ASP A 466 -0.80 18.22 -14.41
C ASP A 466 -1.53 18.56 -15.72
N ALA A 467 -0.78 18.94 -16.75
CA ALA A 467 -1.31 19.23 -18.09
C ALA A 467 -2.03 18.03 -18.75
N GLY A 468 -1.72 16.78 -18.32
CA GLY A 468 -2.41 15.56 -18.74
C GLY A 468 -3.61 15.18 -17.88
N SER A 469 -3.97 15.97 -16.89
CA SER A 469 -5.01 15.70 -15.92
C SER A 469 -6.42 15.75 -16.53
N ALA A 470 -7.28 14.83 -16.09
CA ALA A 470 -8.70 14.83 -16.43
C ALA A 470 -9.54 15.76 -15.53
N PHE A 471 -8.91 16.55 -14.65
CA PHE A 471 -9.59 17.36 -13.65
C PHE A 471 -10.07 18.73 -14.15
N GLU A 472 -9.62 19.18 -15.32
CA GLU A 472 -10.00 20.50 -15.85
C GLU A 472 -11.51 20.80 -15.79
N PRO A 473 -12.44 19.91 -16.21
CA PRO A 473 -13.87 20.18 -16.10
C PRO A 473 -14.36 20.34 -14.66
N VAL A 474 -13.74 19.65 -13.72
CA VAL A 474 -14.03 19.74 -12.27
C VAL A 474 -13.57 21.08 -11.74
N VAL A 475 -12.35 21.49 -12.07
CA VAL A 475 -11.78 22.77 -11.64
C VAL A 475 -12.61 23.93 -12.19
N ILE A 476 -13.01 23.91 -13.47
CA ILE A 476 -13.86 24.94 -14.08
C ILE A 476 -15.20 25.06 -13.35
N ALA A 477 -15.83 23.94 -13.01
CA ALA A 477 -17.10 23.96 -12.25
C ALA A 477 -16.90 24.55 -10.85
N TYR A 478 -15.82 24.22 -10.17
CA TYR A 478 -15.47 24.75 -8.85
C TYR A 478 -15.15 26.24 -8.92
N GLN A 479 -14.34 26.70 -9.87
CA GLN A 479 -14.05 28.11 -10.10
C GLN A 479 -15.33 28.98 -10.27
N ARG A 480 -16.33 28.45 -11.01
CA ARG A 480 -17.62 29.15 -11.18
C ARG A 480 -18.35 29.36 -9.85
N ASN A 481 -18.23 28.44 -8.92
CA ASN A 481 -18.84 28.57 -7.59
C ASN A 481 -18.03 29.51 -6.71
N LEU A 482 -16.70 29.46 -6.75
CA LEU A 482 -15.81 30.37 -6.04
C LEU A 482 -16.00 31.83 -6.52
N ALA A 483 -16.19 32.06 -7.81
CA ALA A 483 -16.48 33.38 -8.38
C ALA A 483 -17.78 34.00 -7.82
N LYS A 484 -18.81 33.19 -7.48
CA LYS A 484 -20.03 33.66 -6.81
C LYS A 484 -19.77 34.17 -5.39
N LEU A 485 -18.65 33.79 -4.78
CA LEU A 485 -18.18 34.32 -3.49
C LEU A 485 -17.26 35.54 -3.66
N GLY A 486 -16.89 35.89 -4.90
CA GLY A 486 -15.92 36.95 -5.21
C GLY A 486 -14.46 36.49 -5.10
N ILE A 487 -14.21 35.21 -5.13
CA ILE A 487 -12.87 34.61 -5.10
C ILE A 487 -12.39 34.41 -6.54
N ASP A 488 -11.17 34.88 -6.85
CA ASP A 488 -10.48 34.68 -8.13
C ASP A 488 -9.52 33.48 -8.00
N ALA A 489 -10.02 32.29 -8.29
CA ALA A 489 -9.22 31.08 -8.35
C ALA A 489 -8.75 30.82 -9.79
N ARG A 490 -7.44 30.75 -10.02
CA ARG A 490 -6.83 30.62 -11.35
C ARG A 490 -6.34 29.22 -11.58
N PHE A 491 -6.83 28.55 -12.62
CA PHE A 491 -6.36 27.23 -12.99
C PHE A 491 -5.08 27.32 -13.82
N ARG A 492 -4.05 26.59 -13.41
CA ARG A 492 -2.79 26.48 -14.12
C ARG A 492 -2.37 25.03 -14.22
N THR A 493 -2.05 24.61 -15.44
CA THR A 493 -1.44 23.31 -15.69
C THR A 493 0.06 23.44 -15.95
N ALA A 494 0.81 22.42 -15.55
CA ALA A 494 2.24 22.28 -15.81
C ALA A 494 2.53 20.88 -16.34
N ASP A 495 3.60 20.72 -17.11
CA ASP A 495 4.11 19.38 -17.40
C ASP A 495 4.53 18.67 -16.10
N PHE A 496 4.57 17.35 -16.15
CA PHE A 496 4.80 16.53 -14.95
C PHE A 496 6.11 16.88 -14.22
N ALA A 497 7.20 17.15 -14.95
CA ALA A 497 8.50 17.46 -14.35
C ALA A 497 8.49 18.81 -13.63
N LEU A 498 7.86 19.83 -14.25
CA LEU A 498 7.68 21.13 -13.62
C LEU A 498 6.73 21.06 -12.44
N LEU A 499 5.63 20.29 -12.54
CA LEU A 499 4.69 20.07 -11.44
C LEU A 499 5.43 19.48 -10.24
N GLN A 500 6.19 18.39 -10.42
CA GLN A 500 6.96 17.77 -9.34
C GLN A 500 7.93 18.74 -8.69
N LYS A 501 8.68 19.50 -9.48
CA LYS A 501 9.62 20.51 -8.97
C LYS A 501 8.92 21.59 -8.14
N ARG A 502 7.72 22.02 -8.54
CA ARG A 502 6.92 23.00 -7.79
C ARG A 502 6.36 22.40 -6.50
N LEU A 503 5.88 21.16 -6.54
CA LEU A 503 5.41 20.43 -5.34
C LEU A 503 6.54 20.24 -4.32
N GLU A 504 7.71 19.78 -4.77
CA GLU A 504 8.92 19.64 -3.92
C GLU A 504 9.34 20.97 -3.27
N ALA A 505 9.15 22.09 -3.97
CA ALA A 505 9.46 23.42 -3.45
C ALA A 505 8.32 24.05 -2.64
N PHE A 506 7.16 23.37 -2.50
CA PHE A 506 5.91 23.90 -1.94
C PHE A 506 5.42 25.18 -2.63
N ASP A 507 5.75 25.36 -3.91
CA ASP A 507 5.37 26.51 -4.71
C ASP A 507 4.03 26.28 -5.40
N TYR A 508 2.98 26.27 -4.62
CA TYR A 508 1.58 26.22 -5.05
C TYR A 508 0.68 26.78 -3.95
N ASP A 509 -0.55 27.16 -4.31
CA ASP A 509 -1.56 27.57 -3.34
C ASP A 509 -2.53 26.41 -3.05
N MET A 510 -3.09 25.80 -4.08
CA MET A 510 -3.96 24.62 -4.05
C MET A 510 -3.53 23.66 -5.16
N THR A 511 -3.57 22.36 -4.91
CA THR A 511 -3.26 21.32 -5.91
C THR A 511 -4.05 20.04 -5.68
N THR A 512 -4.30 19.27 -6.74
CA THR A 512 -4.92 17.95 -6.61
C THR A 512 -3.89 16.92 -6.18
N ILE A 513 -4.11 16.25 -5.05
CA ILE A 513 -3.28 15.14 -4.59
C ILE A 513 -4.15 13.96 -4.17
N ARG A 514 -3.67 12.77 -4.45
CA ARG A 514 -4.20 11.52 -3.92
C ARG A 514 -3.21 10.94 -2.91
N LEU A 515 -3.60 10.90 -1.65
CA LEU A 515 -2.93 10.15 -0.60
C LEU A 515 -3.49 8.73 -0.62
N PRO A 516 -2.70 7.71 -0.95
CA PRO A 516 -3.19 6.33 -1.03
C PRO A 516 -3.77 5.86 0.31
N GLY A 517 -4.86 5.13 0.25
CA GLY A 517 -5.42 4.44 1.40
C GLY A 517 -4.53 3.30 1.88
N VAL A 518 -4.62 3.00 3.16
CA VAL A 518 -3.89 1.92 3.82
C VAL A 518 -4.85 1.06 4.62
N GLN A 519 -4.54 -0.22 4.79
CA GLN A 519 -5.30 -1.13 5.65
C GLN A 519 -4.72 -1.17 7.06
N VAL A 520 -3.43 -0.84 7.19
CA VAL A 520 -2.74 -0.64 8.44
C VAL A 520 -1.84 0.58 8.28
N PRO A 521 -2.16 1.70 8.96
CA PRO A 521 -1.35 2.91 8.90
C PRO A 521 -0.01 2.72 9.61
N GLY A 522 1.05 3.21 8.99
CA GLY A 522 2.42 3.06 9.42
C GLY A 522 3.23 4.37 9.38
N PRO A 523 4.55 4.26 9.18
CA PRO A 523 5.48 5.41 9.17
C PRO A 523 5.14 6.49 8.13
N GLU A 524 4.42 6.15 7.05
CA GLU A 524 4.02 7.11 6.02
C GLU A 524 3.09 8.20 6.57
N GLN A 525 2.33 7.92 7.64
CA GLN A 525 1.47 8.93 8.26
C GLN A 525 2.30 10.04 8.94
N PHE A 526 3.44 9.69 9.51
CA PHE A 526 4.38 10.68 10.05
C PHE A 526 4.94 11.58 8.96
N ALA A 527 5.31 11.01 7.82
CA ALA A 527 5.82 11.80 6.69
C ALA A 527 4.76 12.76 6.14
N ARG A 528 3.49 12.35 6.09
CA ARG A 528 2.36 13.12 5.56
C ARG A 528 1.88 14.23 6.48
N TYR A 529 1.87 14.03 7.81
CA TYR A 529 1.20 14.94 8.75
C TYR A 529 2.09 15.45 9.87
N GLY A 530 3.28 14.89 10.08
CA GLY A 530 4.19 15.29 11.15
C GLY A 530 4.75 16.69 10.95
N SER A 531 4.72 17.50 12.01
CA SER A 531 5.20 18.90 12.00
C SER A 531 6.66 19.03 11.56
N LYS A 532 7.49 18.02 11.88
CA LYS A 532 8.91 17.96 11.48
C LYS A 532 9.09 18.10 9.97
N PHE A 533 8.18 17.53 9.19
CA PHE A 533 8.27 17.48 7.74
C PHE A 533 7.63 18.69 7.04
N ALA A 534 6.94 19.55 7.78
CA ALA A 534 6.18 20.66 7.21
C ALA A 534 7.01 21.63 6.37
N ASP A 535 8.29 21.84 6.70
CA ASP A 535 9.19 22.75 5.97
C ASP A 535 10.32 21.99 5.24
N GLU A 536 10.35 20.66 5.34
CA GLU A 536 11.37 19.83 4.68
C GLU A 536 11.02 19.70 3.19
N ARG A 537 11.86 20.30 2.35
CA ARG A 537 11.64 20.32 0.89
C ARG A 537 11.56 18.92 0.31
N GLY A 538 10.52 18.65 -0.47
CA GLY A 538 10.27 17.34 -1.08
C GLY A 538 9.65 16.32 -0.12
N SER A 539 9.22 16.74 1.07
CA SER A 539 8.49 15.87 2.00
C SER A 539 7.05 15.63 1.56
N ASP A 540 6.45 14.56 2.11
CA ASP A 540 5.04 14.24 1.88
C ASP A 540 4.06 15.12 2.68
N ASN A 541 4.55 16.01 3.57
CA ASN A 541 3.69 16.99 4.25
C ASN A 541 3.35 18.16 3.32
N VAL A 542 2.64 17.81 2.26
CA VAL A 542 2.24 18.77 1.20
C VAL A 542 1.40 19.91 1.71
N ILE A 543 0.54 19.68 2.71
CA ILE A 543 -0.32 20.70 3.33
C ILE A 543 0.49 21.75 4.13
N GLY A 544 1.68 21.40 4.61
CA GLY A 544 2.45 22.25 5.52
C GLY A 544 1.88 22.27 6.94
N LEU A 545 1.29 21.15 7.35
CA LEU A 545 0.66 21.02 8.66
C LEU A 545 1.71 21.03 9.77
N LYS A 546 1.50 21.91 10.75
CA LYS A 546 2.26 21.98 12.01
C LYS A 546 1.26 21.98 13.16
N SER A 547 1.14 20.85 13.83
CA SER A 547 0.21 20.65 14.93
C SER A 547 0.77 19.71 15.98
N PRO A 548 1.14 20.21 17.18
CA PRO A 548 1.59 19.33 18.26
C PRO A 548 0.55 18.27 18.65
N ALA A 549 -0.74 18.56 18.50
CA ALA A 549 -1.80 17.59 18.75
C ALA A 549 -1.76 16.45 17.72
N VAL A 550 -1.55 16.74 16.44
CA VAL A 550 -1.37 15.72 15.38
C VAL A 550 -0.10 14.91 15.64
N ASP A 551 1.01 15.57 16.01
CA ASP A 551 2.26 14.87 16.35
C ASP A 551 2.08 13.88 17.51
N ALA A 552 1.31 14.24 18.55
CA ALA A 552 0.99 13.36 19.66
C ALA A 552 0.13 12.15 19.23
N LEU A 553 -0.85 12.35 18.34
CA LEU A 553 -1.67 11.26 17.79
C LEU A 553 -0.89 10.34 16.88
N LEU A 554 0.03 10.89 16.08
CA LEU A 554 0.97 10.09 15.28
C LEU A 554 1.89 9.23 16.17
N ALA A 555 2.38 9.80 17.29
CA ALA A 555 3.17 9.05 18.27
C ALA A 555 2.36 7.90 18.90
N ALA A 556 1.09 8.13 19.25
CA ALA A 556 0.18 7.10 19.75
C ALA A 556 -0.07 6.00 18.71
N LEU A 557 -0.26 6.38 17.44
CA LEU A 557 -0.40 5.43 16.32
C LEU A 557 0.85 4.55 16.20
N GLY A 558 2.03 5.14 16.24
CA GLY A 558 3.30 4.39 16.13
C GLY A 558 3.60 3.51 17.36
N ALA A 559 3.01 3.80 18.51
CA ALA A 559 3.16 3.04 19.76
C ALA A 559 2.06 1.98 19.94
N ALA A 560 1.10 1.85 19.03
CA ALA A 560 -0.01 0.90 19.15
C ALA A 560 0.48 -0.55 19.14
N GLU A 561 0.18 -1.28 20.21
CA GLU A 561 0.54 -2.70 20.36
C GLU A 561 -0.61 -3.65 20.00
N THR A 562 -1.84 -3.15 19.99
CA THR A 562 -3.04 -3.93 19.65
C THR A 562 -3.80 -3.27 18.50
N ARG A 563 -4.63 -4.05 17.79
CA ARG A 563 -5.51 -3.50 16.74
C ARG A 563 -6.47 -2.44 17.31
N GLU A 564 -6.97 -2.62 18.53
CA GLU A 564 -7.85 -1.66 19.18
C GLU A 564 -7.14 -0.33 19.41
N GLN A 565 -5.91 -0.34 19.95
CA GLN A 565 -5.11 0.88 20.11
C GLN A 565 -4.81 1.57 18.78
N LEU A 566 -4.55 0.80 17.73
CA LEU A 566 -4.35 1.33 16.38
C LEU A 566 -5.61 2.02 15.86
N LEU A 567 -6.78 1.38 16.03
CA LEU A 567 -8.07 1.96 15.64
C LEU A 567 -8.36 3.24 16.40
N ASP A 568 -8.22 3.24 17.72
CA ASP A 568 -8.42 4.43 18.55
C ASP A 568 -7.52 5.61 18.13
N ALA A 569 -6.23 5.34 17.90
CA ALA A 569 -5.28 6.36 17.46
C ALA A 569 -5.60 6.88 16.04
N THR A 570 -6.00 5.99 15.15
CA THR A 570 -6.33 6.36 13.77
C THR A 570 -7.65 7.14 13.69
N HIS A 571 -8.68 6.72 14.43
CA HIS A 571 -9.95 7.45 14.52
C HIS A 571 -9.74 8.85 15.11
N ALA A 572 -8.95 8.96 16.19
CA ALA A 572 -8.62 10.27 16.77
C ALA A 572 -7.88 11.17 15.77
N LEU A 573 -6.91 10.61 15.02
CA LEU A 573 -6.17 11.32 13.98
C LEU A 573 -7.09 11.76 12.83
N ASP A 574 -7.92 10.86 12.29
CA ASP A 574 -8.86 11.15 11.21
C ASP A 574 -9.82 12.27 11.59
N ARG A 575 -10.37 12.21 12.80
CA ARG A 575 -11.26 13.23 13.35
C ARG A 575 -10.60 14.60 13.38
N VAL A 576 -9.37 14.69 13.88
CA VAL A 576 -8.63 15.95 13.93
C VAL A 576 -8.29 16.47 12.53
N LEU A 577 -7.88 15.59 11.62
CA LEU A 577 -7.58 15.99 10.24
C LEU A 577 -8.82 16.48 9.49
N MET A 578 -9.96 15.80 9.65
CA MET A 578 -11.22 16.19 8.99
C MET A 578 -11.75 17.54 9.51
N HIS A 579 -11.76 17.75 10.84
CA HIS A 579 -12.15 19.04 11.43
C HIS A 579 -11.17 20.18 11.10
N GLY A 580 -9.95 19.83 10.66
CA GLY A 580 -8.98 20.80 10.17
C GLY A 580 -9.28 21.34 8.76
N TYR A 581 -10.11 20.65 7.95
CA TYR A 581 -10.44 21.03 6.58
C TYR A 581 -9.21 21.33 5.71
N TYR A 582 -8.15 20.51 5.85
CA TYR A 582 -6.89 20.72 5.14
C TYR A 582 -6.96 20.37 3.65
N ALA A 583 -7.95 19.58 3.27
CA ALA A 583 -8.29 19.23 1.91
C ALA A 583 -9.76 19.57 1.62
N ILE A 584 -10.09 19.83 0.35
CA ILE A 584 -11.45 19.74 -0.16
C ILE A 584 -11.63 18.31 -0.67
N PRO A 585 -12.31 17.41 0.08
CA PRO A 585 -12.43 16.02 -0.30
C PRO A 585 -13.16 15.85 -1.62
N GLN A 586 -12.63 14.98 -2.48
CA GLN A 586 -13.22 14.68 -3.79
C GLN A 586 -14.01 13.36 -3.71
N TRP A 587 -13.57 12.30 -4.36
CA TRP A 587 -14.35 11.06 -4.50
C TRP A 587 -13.48 9.83 -4.61
N TYR A 588 -14.14 8.67 -4.42
CA TYR A 588 -13.55 7.36 -4.64
C TYR A 588 -14.56 6.41 -5.29
N SER A 589 -14.10 5.25 -5.73
CA SER A 589 -14.94 4.16 -6.24
C SER A 589 -14.83 2.95 -5.33
N THR A 590 -15.95 2.35 -5.00
CA THR A 590 -16.05 1.10 -4.24
C THR A 590 -15.97 -0.14 -5.12
N THR A 591 -15.82 0.05 -6.44
CA THR A 591 -15.78 -1.04 -7.42
C THR A 591 -14.63 -0.85 -8.41
N HIS A 592 -14.10 -1.96 -8.90
CA HIS A 592 -13.30 -2.00 -10.10
C HIS A 592 -14.21 -2.18 -11.32
N ARG A 593 -14.07 -1.31 -12.31
CA ARG A 593 -14.77 -1.40 -13.59
C ARG A 593 -13.92 -2.18 -14.58
N VAL A 594 -14.34 -3.40 -14.90
CA VAL A 594 -13.59 -4.31 -15.77
C VAL A 594 -14.42 -4.70 -16.99
N ALA A 595 -13.89 -4.40 -18.16
CA ALA A 595 -14.40 -4.95 -19.41
C ALA A 595 -13.48 -6.08 -19.88
N TYR A 596 -14.04 -7.21 -20.30
CA TYR A 596 -13.26 -8.40 -20.62
C TYR A 596 -13.95 -9.28 -21.67
N LYS A 597 -13.17 -10.12 -22.37
CA LYS A 597 -13.69 -11.12 -23.30
C LYS A 597 -14.47 -12.22 -22.56
N ARG A 598 -15.64 -12.57 -23.06
CA ARG A 598 -16.50 -13.63 -22.49
C ARG A 598 -15.83 -15.01 -22.38
N THR A 599 -14.74 -15.21 -23.09
CA THR A 599 -13.91 -16.42 -23.02
C THR A 599 -13.11 -16.59 -21.73
N LEU A 600 -13.05 -15.55 -20.92
CA LEU A 600 -12.42 -15.57 -19.60
C LEU A 600 -13.44 -15.95 -18.50
N ALA A 601 -12.92 -16.51 -17.42
CA ALA A 601 -13.65 -16.79 -16.20
C ALA A 601 -12.83 -16.40 -14.97
N TYR A 602 -13.49 -16.25 -13.83
CA TYR A 602 -12.91 -15.80 -12.57
C TYR A 602 -13.57 -16.52 -11.38
N PRO A 603 -12.94 -16.51 -10.19
CA PRO A 603 -13.49 -17.10 -8.97
C PRO A 603 -14.83 -16.45 -8.57
N GLN A 604 -15.74 -17.22 -7.99
CA GLN A 604 -17.03 -16.70 -7.50
C GLN A 604 -16.84 -15.80 -6.27
N THR A 605 -15.96 -16.19 -5.35
CA THR A 605 -15.58 -15.37 -4.20
C THR A 605 -14.59 -14.33 -4.65
N LEU A 606 -14.89 -13.05 -4.41
CA LEU A 606 -13.99 -11.95 -4.68
C LEU A 606 -13.01 -11.77 -3.52
N PRO A 607 -11.75 -11.40 -3.79
CA PRO A 607 -10.88 -10.92 -2.73
C PRO A 607 -11.40 -9.59 -2.17
N LEU A 608 -10.98 -9.22 -0.97
CA LEU A 608 -11.37 -7.96 -0.34
C LEU A 608 -10.45 -6.81 -0.78
N TYR A 609 -9.14 -7.06 -0.77
CA TYR A 609 -8.09 -6.07 -0.99
C TYR A 609 -7.25 -6.46 -2.21
N TYR A 610 -7.56 -5.88 -3.37
CA TYR A 610 -6.92 -6.29 -4.63
C TYR A 610 -6.87 -5.16 -5.65
N SER A 611 -5.89 -5.20 -6.54
CA SER A 611 -5.95 -4.48 -7.81
C SER A 611 -6.64 -5.35 -8.85
N ALA A 612 -7.44 -4.75 -9.73
CA ALA A 612 -8.13 -5.51 -10.76
C ALA A 612 -7.17 -6.27 -11.68
N GLU A 613 -6.06 -5.62 -12.07
CA GLU A 613 -5.04 -6.22 -12.93
C GLU A 613 -4.34 -7.40 -12.24
N GLY A 614 -3.93 -7.23 -10.99
CA GLY A 614 -3.28 -8.29 -10.20
C GLY A 614 -4.20 -9.49 -10.01
N TRP A 615 -5.48 -9.26 -9.73
CA TRP A 615 -6.49 -10.29 -9.57
C TRP A 615 -6.72 -11.08 -10.87
N VAL A 616 -6.83 -10.39 -12.00
CA VAL A 616 -6.95 -11.02 -13.33
C VAL A 616 -5.76 -11.93 -13.61
N VAL A 617 -4.55 -11.43 -13.43
CA VAL A 617 -3.31 -12.18 -13.70
C VAL A 617 -3.15 -13.38 -12.77
N SER A 618 -3.50 -13.22 -11.49
CA SER A 618 -3.25 -14.24 -10.48
C SER A 618 -4.32 -15.34 -10.44
N THR A 619 -5.61 -15.03 -10.64
CA THR A 619 -6.69 -15.98 -10.31
C THR A 619 -7.64 -16.31 -11.46
N TRP A 620 -7.69 -15.52 -12.54
CA TRP A 620 -8.58 -15.80 -13.67
C TRP A 620 -8.03 -16.95 -14.53
N TRP A 621 -8.88 -17.49 -15.42
CA TRP A 621 -8.51 -18.54 -16.37
C TRP A 621 -9.25 -18.41 -17.70
N ALA A 622 -8.72 -19.04 -18.73
CA ALA A 622 -9.42 -19.21 -20.02
C ALA A 622 -10.44 -20.35 -19.90
N LYS A 623 -11.66 -20.13 -20.38
CA LYS A 623 -12.67 -21.21 -20.45
C LYS A 623 -12.20 -22.31 -21.40
N PRO A 624 -12.44 -23.60 -21.08
CA PRO A 624 -12.13 -24.71 -21.98
C PRO A 624 -12.82 -24.55 -23.35
N GLY A 625 -12.10 -24.85 -24.42
CA GLY A 625 -12.65 -24.84 -25.78
C GLY A 625 -12.56 -23.50 -26.52
N ASN A 626 -11.83 -22.53 -25.98
CA ASN A 626 -11.58 -21.22 -26.63
C ASN A 626 -10.09 -21.00 -26.85
#